data_3ebe77f2b27db936a0ceb391615192f4
#
_entry.id   3ebe77f2b27db936a0ceb391615192f4
#
_cell.length_a   1.000
_cell.length_b   1.000
_cell.length_c   1.000
_cell.angle_alpha   90.00
_cell.angle_beta   90.00
_cell.angle_gamma   90.00
#
_symmetry.space_group_name_H-M   'P 1'
#
loop_
_entity.id
_entity.type
_entity.pdbx_description
1 polymer ?
#
loop_
_entity_poly.entity_id
_entity_poly.type
_entity_poly.pdbx_seq_one_letter_code
_entity_poly.pdbx_strand_id
1 'polypeptide(L)'
;MTRSTLLSALELKMSPVMMTVLLALLMWILARIMPGYAMAPGLRLTLLLAFLGAGAAIGFAGVRAFHRARTTVNPWRPHATSALVRTGIYRRTRNPMYLALLLALAGWGLYLANLYTLPVAFSFVPYMNRFQIRPEERALEQAYGESFVEYCRRVRRWL
;
A
#
# COMPACT_ATOMS: atom_id res chain seq x y z
N MET A 1 -19.56 23.48 -7.20
CA MET A 1 -18.31 22.71 -6.90
C MET A 1 -18.27 21.48 -7.79
N THR A 2 -17.36 21.42 -8.74
CA THR A 2 -17.25 20.30 -9.68
C THR A 2 -16.74 19.04 -8.95
N ARG A 3 -17.19 17.85 -9.39
CA ARG A 3 -16.75 16.54 -8.85
C ARG A 3 -15.22 16.40 -8.72
N SER A 4 -14.47 17.06 -9.59
CA SER A 4 -13.00 17.12 -9.56
C SER A 4 -12.44 17.82 -8.32
N THR A 5 -13.09 18.89 -7.84
CA THR A 5 -12.64 19.68 -6.69
C THR A 5 -12.84 18.93 -5.36
N LEU A 6 -13.93 18.16 -5.23
CA LEU A 6 -14.16 17.32 -4.04
C LEU A 6 -13.19 16.14 -3.96
N LEU A 7 -12.87 15.52 -5.10
CA LEU A 7 -11.94 14.38 -5.14
C LEU A 7 -10.49 14.80 -4.86
N SER A 8 -10.07 15.98 -5.35
CA SER A 8 -8.74 16.51 -5.04
C SER A 8 -8.62 16.94 -3.57
N ALA A 9 -9.73 17.35 -2.94
CA ALA A 9 -9.76 17.68 -1.52
C ALA A 9 -9.54 16.48 -0.59
N LEU A 10 -9.69 15.23 -1.08
CA LEU A 10 -9.46 13.99 -0.34
C LEU A 10 -8.04 13.42 -0.53
N GLU A 11 -7.28 13.97 -1.48
CA GLU A 11 -5.92 13.50 -1.77
C GLU A 11 -5.00 13.75 -0.55
N LEU A 12 -4.20 12.75 -0.20
CA LEU A 12 -3.22 12.79 0.91
C LEU A 12 -3.80 13.08 2.31
N LYS A 13 -5.12 13.05 2.50
CA LYS A 13 -5.74 13.33 3.82
C LYS A 13 -5.76 12.14 4.76
N MET A 14 -5.94 10.94 4.24
CA MET A 14 -5.97 9.73 5.05
C MET A 14 -4.62 9.03 5.02
N SER A 15 -4.08 8.74 6.20
CA SER A 15 -2.88 7.93 6.30
C SER A 15 -3.12 6.53 5.69
N PRO A 16 -2.17 5.99 4.91
CA PRO A 16 -2.25 4.61 4.40
C PRO A 16 -2.49 3.58 5.51
N VAL A 17 -1.89 3.78 6.67
CA VAL A 17 -2.07 2.91 7.85
C VAL A 17 -3.50 3.02 8.38
N MET A 18 -4.05 4.22 8.49
CA MET A 18 -5.43 4.43 8.94
C MET A 18 -6.43 3.75 7.99
N MET A 19 -6.22 3.88 6.68
CA MET A 19 -7.04 3.18 5.68
C MET A 19 -6.95 1.66 5.83
N THR A 20 -5.75 1.13 6.07
CA THR A 20 -5.54 -0.30 6.34
C THR A 20 -6.32 -0.76 7.56
N VAL A 21 -6.28 -0.01 8.66
CA VAL A 21 -7.03 -0.33 9.90
C VAL A 21 -8.53 -0.31 9.65
N LEU A 22 -9.05 0.70 8.93
CA LEU A 22 -10.48 0.80 8.61
C LEU A 22 -10.94 -0.38 7.75
N LEU A 23 -10.17 -0.76 6.72
CA LEU A 23 -10.48 -1.92 5.89
C LEU A 23 -10.39 -3.23 6.70
N ALA A 24 -9.38 -3.39 7.55
CA ALA A 24 -9.26 -4.57 8.41
C ALA A 24 -10.44 -4.71 9.37
N LEU A 25 -10.92 -3.60 9.94
CA LEU A 25 -12.11 -3.58 10.79
C LEU A 25 -13.38 -3.93 9.99
N LEU A 26 -13.56 -3.36 8.81
CA LEU A 26 -14.67 -3.70 7.93
C LEU A 26 -14.67 -5.18 7.55
N MET A 27 -13.50 -5.74 7.20
CA MET A 27 -13.33 -7.16 6.92
C MET A 27 -13.73 -8.02 8.13
N TRP A 28 -13.34 -7.62 9.33
CA TRP A 28 -13.71 -8.32 10.55
C TRP A 28 -15.23 -8.30 10.79
N ILE A 29 -15.89 -7.15 10.61
CA ILE A 29 -17.34 -7.02 10.72
C ILE A 29 -18.04 -7.93 9.70
N LEU A 30 -17.62 -7.88 8.43
CA LEU A 30 -18.19 -8.74 7.38
C LEU A 30 -18.02 -10.22 7.70
N ALA A 31 -16.88 -10.63 8.23
CA ALA A 31 -16.66 -12.02 8.62
C ALA A 31 -17.55 -12.49 9.79
N ARG A 32 -18.14 -11.56 10.57
CA ARG A 32 -19.08 -11.87 11.64
C ARG A 32 -20.52 -12.06 11.13
N ILE A 33 -20.89 -11.43 10.02
CA ILE A 33 -22.26 -11.43 9.48
C ILE A 33 -22.40 -12.28 8.22
N MET A 34 -21.32 -12.54 7.49
CA MET A 34 -21.34 -13.34 6.25
C MET A 34 -20.78 -14.74 6.47
N PRO A 35 -21.28 -15.75 5.74
CA PRO A 35 -20.81 -17.12 5.89
C PRO A 35 -19.33 -17.25 5.53
N GLY A 36 -18.58 -17.90 6.42
CA GLY A 36 -17.18 -18.27 6.17
C GLY A 36 -17.08 -19.64 5.51
N TYR A 37 -15.86 -20.01 5.15
CA TYR A 37 -15.54 -21.35 4.66
C TYR A 37 -14.66 -22.11 5.66
N ALA A 38 -14.74 -23.44 5.63
CA ALA A 38 -13.96 -24.28 6.52
C ALA A 38 -12.46 -24.23 6.12
N MET A 39 -11.63 -23.83 7.08
CA MET A 39 -10.17 -23.86 6.96
C MET A 39 -9.59 -24.21 8.33
N ALA A 40 -8.64 -25.13 8.37
CA ALA A 40 -7.97 -25.54 9.60
C ALA A 40 -7.36 -24.33 10.33
N PRO A 41 -7.53 -24.18 11.65
CA PRO A 41 -7.01 -23.03 12.39
C PRO A 41 -5.50 -22.83 12.25
N GLY A 42 -4.73 -23.91 12.23
CA GLY A 42 -3.28 -23.87 12.00
C GLY A 42 -2.93 -23.28 10.64
N LEU A 43 -3.64 -23.66 9.57
CA LEU A 43 -3.40 -23.10 8.23
C LEU A 43 -3.73 -21.61 8.17
N ARG A 44 -4.83 -21.17 8.80
CA ARG A 44 -5.19 -19.74 8.89
C ARG A 44 -4.06 -18.92 9.52
N LEU A 45 -3.56 -19.40 10.66
CA LEU A 45 -2.48 -18.72 11.37
C LEU A 45 -1.18 -18.71 10.55
N THR A 46 -0.83 -19.86 9.95
CA THR A 46 0.37 -19.97 9.10
C THR A 46 0.32 -18.98 7.93
N LEU A 47 -0.81 -18.90 7.23
CA LEU A 47 -0.99 -17.96 6.12
C LEU A 47 -0.90 -16.50 6.60
N LEU A 48 -1.58 -16.15 7.70
CA LEU A 48 -1.47 -14.80 8.28
C LEU A 48 -0.01 -14.44 8.56
N LEU A 49 0.71 -15.31 9.27
CA LEU A 49 2.10 -15.05 9.64
C LEU A 49 3.03 -14.98 8.42
N ALA A 50 2.81 -15.81 7.40
CA ALA A 50 3.56 -15.77 6.15
C ALA A 50 3.36 -14.43 5.41
N PHE A 51 2.13 -13.97 5.28
CA PHE A 51 1.82 -12.69 4.64
C PHE A 51 2.33 -11.49 5.44
N LEU A 52 2.18 -11.51 6.76
CA LEU A 52 2.73 -10.47 7.64
C LEU A 52 4.26 -10.44 7.57
N GLY A 53 4.92 -11.61 7.58
CA GLY A 53 6.37 -11.72 7.46
C GLY A 53 6.88 -11.22 6.12
N ALA A 54 6.23 -11.60 5.02
CA ALA A 54 6.56 -11.08 3.68
C ALA A 54 6.34 -9.57 3.59
N GLY A 55 5.21 -9.07 4.09
CA GLY A 55 4.92 -7.64 4.16
C GLY A 55 5.95 -6.88 4.98
N ALA A 56 6.30 -7.37 6.18
CA ALA A 56 7.30 -6.76 7.03
C ALA A 56 8.68 -6.71 6.34
N ALA A 57 9.10 -7.79 5.68
CA ALA A 57 10.36 -7.84 4.94
C ALA A 57 10.40 -6.81 3.79
N ILE A 58 9.32 -6.71 3.01
CA ILE A 58 9.18 -5.74 1.91
C ILE A 58 9.16 -4.30 2.45
N GLY A 59 8.37 -4.04 3.50
CA GLY A 59 8.27 -2.72 4.13
C GLY A 59 9.60 -2.27 4.71
N PHE A 60 10.28 -3.17 5.44
CA PHE A 60 11.63 -2.91 5.99
C PHE A 60 12.65 -2.63 4.89
N ALA A 61 12.64 -3.41 3.80
CA ALA A 61 13.50 -3.16 2.65
C ALA A 61 13.24 -1.78 2.02
N GLY A 62 11.96 -1.34 1.98
CA GLY A 62 11.57 0.00 1.54
C GLY A 62 12.15 1.09 2.42
N VAL A 63 11.92 1.02 3.74
CA VAL A 63 12.45 1.99 4.71
C VAL A 63 13.99 2.03 4.66
N ARG A 64 14.64 0.86 4.62
CA ARG A 64 16.11 0.78 4.52
C ARG A 64 16.65 1.45 3.27
N ALA A 65 15.94 1.37 2.13
CA ALA A 65 16.36 2.05 0.89
C ALA A 65 16.35 3.58 1.04
N PHE A 66 15.33 4.15 1.71
CA PHE A 66 15.28 5.58 2.03
C PHE A 66 16.40 6.01 3.00
N HIS A 67 16.63 5.25 4.06
CA HIS A 67 17.73 5.53 5.00
C HIS A 67 19.10 5.54 4.29
N ARG A 68 19.33 4.58 3.38
CA ARG A 68 20.57 4.54 2.58
C ARG A 68 20.72 5.73 1.63
N ALA A 69 19.61 6.21 1.08
CA ALA A 69 19.57 7.39 0.22
C ALA A 69 19.61 8.72 1.01
N ARG A 70 19.66 8.68 2.36
CA ARG A 70 19.63 9.83 3.26
C ARG A 70 18.46 10.80 2.95
N THR A 71 17.29 10.25 2.64
CA THR A 71 16.08 11.01 2.31
C THR A 71 14.89 10.57 3.16
N THR A 72 13.80 11.35 3.13
CA THR A 72 12.61 11.12 3.97
C THR A 72 11.65 10.12 3.34
N VAL A 73 11.01 9.32 4.20
CA VAL A 73 9.89 8.40 3.85
C VAL A 73 8.51 9.04 4.08
N ASN A 74 8.44 10.35 4.40
CA ASN A 74 7.20 11.00 4.80
C ASN A 74 6.23 11.15 3.62
N PRO A 75 5.11 10.41 3.57
CA PRO A 75 4.14 10.45 2.47
C PRO A 75 3.35 11.77 2.42
N TRP A 76 3.35 12.55 3.52
CA TRP A 76 2.68 13.84 3.61
C TRP A 76 3.48 15.00 3.00
N ARG A 77 4.77 14.80 2.75
CA ARG A 77 5.68 15.82 2.21
C ARG A 77 6.54 15.23 1.09
N PRO A 78 5.93 14.81 -0.02
CA PRO A 78 6.70 14.22 -1.15
C PRO A 78 7.69 15.22 -1.74
N HIS A 79 7.43 16.53 -1.63
CA HIS A 79 8.35 17.60 -2.05
C HIS A 79 9.59 17.75 -1.16
N ALA A 80 9.60 17.16 0.05
CA ALA A 80 10.75 17.19 0.95
C ALA A 80 11.73 16.04 0.70
N THR A 81 11.48 15.21 -0.32
CA THR A 81 12.40 14.15 -0.73
C THR A 81 13.63 14.76 -1.38
N SER A 82 14.81 14.55 -0.77
CA SER A 82 16.08 15.08 -1.26
C SER A 82 16.73 14.22 -2.35
N ALA A 83 16.23 12.97 -2.57
CA ALA A 83 16.73 12.05 -3.58
C ALA A 83 15.64 11.09 -4.07
N LEU A 84 15.62 10.84 -5.38
CA LEU A 84 14.77 9.82 -5.99
C LEU A 84 15.36 8.42 -5.70
N VAL A 85 14.68 7.66 -4.82
CA VAL A 85 15.10 6.30 -4.45
C VAL A 85 14.70 5.31 -5.54
N ARG A 86 15.69 4.72 -6.23
CA ARG A 86 15.51 3.76 -7.34
C ARG A 86 16.24 2.44 -7.10
N THR A 87 16.80 2.23 -5.91
CA THR A 87 17.67 1.08 -5.59
C THR A 87 16.97 0.08 -4.67
N GLY A 88 17.54 -1.10 -4.50
CA GLY A 88 16.98 -2.14 -3.64
C GLY A 88 15.60 -2.60 -4.12
N ILE A 89 14.64 -2.68 -3.21
CA ILE A 89 13.27 -3.10 -3.50
C ILE A 89 12.55 -2.19 -4.51
N TYR A 90 12.95 -0.91 -4.60
CA TYR A 90 12.43 0.07 -5.56
C TYR A 90 12.81 -0.22 -7.03
N ARG A 91 13.61 -1.26 -7.28
CA ARG A 91 13.83 -1.79 -8.64
C ARG A 91 12.72 -2.75 -9.09
N ARG A 92 11.86 -3.23 -8.17
CA ARG A 92 10.80 -4.20 -8.45
C ARG A 92 9.40 -3.61 -8.31
N THR A 93 9.21 -2.72 -7.34
CA THR A 93 7.95 -2.00 -7.10
C THR A 93 8.25 -0.56 -6.72
N ARG A 94 7.41 0.38 -7.16
CA ARG A 94 7.53 1.79 -6.77
C ARG A 94 6.93 2.07 -5.38
N ASN A 95 6.08 1.16 -4.87
CA ASN A 95 5.32 1.36 -3.63
C ASN A 95 5.47 0.18 -2.64
N PRO A 96 6.70 -0.18 -2.22
CA PRO A 96 6.93 -1.34 -1.37
C PRO A 96 6.22 -1.25 -0.02
N MET A 97 6.10 -0.05 0.57
CA MET A 97 5.39 0.14 1.84
C MET A 97 3.88 -0.08 1.70
N TYR A 98 3.26 0.33 0.59
CA TYR A 98 1.84 0.07 0.34
C TYR A 98 1.59 -1.39 -0.04
N LEU A 99 2.53 -2.02 -0.73
CA LEU A 99 2.49 -3.47 -0.99
C LEU A 99 2.54 -4.26 0.33
N ALA A 100 3.35 -3.83 1.30
CA ALA A 100 3.40 -4.45 2.63
C ALA A 100 2.05 -4.37 3.35
N LEU A 101 1.36 -3.22 3.30
CA LEU A 101 0.02 -3.06 3.87
C LEU A 101 -1.04 -3.91 3.15
N LEU A 102 -0.97 -4.00 1.82
CA LEU A 102 -1.86 -4.88 1.04
C LEU A 102 -1.66 -6.36 1.41
N LEU A 103 -0.41 -6.80 1.57
CA LEU A 103 -0.11 -8.16 2.03
C LEU A 103 -0.67 -8.42 3.43
N ALA A 104 -0.56 -7.46 4.35
CA ALA A 104 -1.16 -7.59 5.68
C ALA A 104 -2.68 -7.75 5.60
N LEU A 105 -3.39 -6.96 4.75
CA LEU A 105 -4.82 -7.10 4.52
C LEU A 105 -5.18 -8.46 3.88
N ALA A 106 -4.40 -8.91 2.90
CA ALA A 106 -4.61 -10.22 2.26
C ALA A 106 -4.47 -11.37 3.27
N GLY A 107 -3.40 -11.34 4.08
CA GLY A 107 -3.18 -12.31 5.16
C GLY A 107 -4.32 -12.29 6.20
N TRP A 108 -4.79 -11.10 6.56
CA TRP A 108 -5.94 -10.93 7.45
C TRP A 108 -7.21 -11.53 6.87
N GLY A 109 -7.50 -11.29 5.57
CA GLY A 109 -8.66 -11.87 4.89
C GLY A 109 -8.63 -13.40 4.86
N LEU A 110 -7.46 -14.00 4.61
CA LEU A 110 -7.27 -15.45 4.66
C LEU A 110 -7.47 -16.00 6.08
N TYR A 111 -6.97 -15.30 7.09
CA TYR A 111 -7.17 -15.68 8.50
C TYR A 111 -8.64 -15.67 8.90
N LEU A 112 -9.41 -14.69 8.44
CA LEU A 112 -10.85 -14.61 8.68
C LEU A 112 -11.63 -15.74 7.98
N ALA A 113 -11.02 -16.44 7.03
CA ALA A 113 -11.62 -17.53 6.26
C ALA A 113 -13.02 -17.18 5.69
N ASN A 114 -13.11 -16.01 5.07
CA ASN A 114 -14.34 -15.49 4.51
C ASN A 114 -14.08 -14.84 3.15
N LEU A 115 -14.72 -15.34 2.08
CA LEU A 115 -14.49 -14.87 0.71
C LEU A 115 -14.89 -13.40 0.50
N TYR A 116 -15.87 -12.91 1.25
CA TYR A 116 -16.32 -11.51 1.13
C TYR A 116 -15.29 -10.50 1.63
N THR A 117 -14.30 -10.93 2.39
CA THR A 117 -13.23 -10.05 2.88
C THR A 117 -12.17 -9.74 1.83
N LEU A 118 -11.94 -10.64 0.87
CA LEU A 118 -10.92 -10.44 -0.16
C LEU A 118 -11.18 -9.24 -1.09
N PRO A 119 -12.40 -9.05 -1.64
CA PRO A 119 -12.71 -7.83 -2.39
C PRO A 119 -12.47 -6.55 -1.58
N VAL A 120 -12.75 -6.56 -0.27
CA VAL A 120 -12.49 -5.43 0.62
C VAL A 120 -10.99 -5.19 0.75
N ALA A 121 -10.18 -6.23 0.95
CA ALA A 121 -8.72 -6.10 0.98
C ALA A 121 -8.19 -5.51 -0.33
N PHE A 122 -8.64 -6.01 -1.48
CA PHE A 122 -8.19 -5.53 -2.78
C PHE A 122 -8.72 -4.14 -3.16
N SER A 123 -9.80 -3.65 -2.53
CA SER A 123 -10.26 -2.26 -2.70
C SER A 123 -9.23 -1.23 -2.23
N PHE A 124 -8.27 -1.64 -1.40
CA PHE A 124 -7.10 -0.85 -1.04
C PHE A 124 -6.30 -0.38 -2.26
N VAL A 125 -6.16 -1.22 -3.29
CA VAL A 125 -5.39 -0.90 -4.50
C VAL A 125 -5.95 0.30 -5.28
N PRO A 126 -7.21 0.31 -5.74
CA PRO A 126 -7.77 1.47 -6.44
C PRO A 126 -7.85 2.71 -5.57
N TYR A 127 -8.12 2.56 -4.26
CA TYR A 127 -8.10 3.68 -3.33
C TYR A 127 -6.70 4.32 -3.26
N MET A 128 -5.67 3.51 -2.98
CA MET A 128 -4.29 4.01 -2.90
C MET A 128 -3.82 4.62 -4.23
N ASN A 129 -4.14 3.97 -5.35
CA ASN A 129 -3.80 4.50 -6.66
C ASN A 129 -4.39 5.90 -6.90
N ARG A 130 -5.65 6.13 -6.48
CA ARG A 130 -6.35 7.38 -6.76
C ARG A 130 -5.99 8.50 -5.79
N PHE A 131 -5.95 8.21 -4.48
CA PHE A 131 -5.89 9.25 -3.46
C PHE A 131 -4.51 9.43 -2.84
N GLN A 132 -3.60 8.47 -3.02
CA GLN A 132 -2.27 8.52 -2.44
C GLN A 132 -1.18 8.49 -3.52
N ILE A 133 -1.13 7.43 -4.35
CA ILE A 133 0.00 7.20 -5.25
C ILE A 133 0.04 8.25 -6.39
N ARG A 134 -1.08 8.54 -7.03
CA ARG A 134 -1.11 9.54 -8.11
C ARG A 134 -0.70 10.94 -7.66
N PRO A 135 -1.18 11.48 -6.52
CA PRO A 135 -0.67 12.73 -5.96
C PRO A 135 0.83 12.71 -5.68
N GLU A 136 1.33 11.63 -5.08
CA GLU A 136 2.78 11.45 -4.82
C GLU A 136 3.59 11.40 -6.12
N GLU A 137 3.13 10.65 -7.14
CA GLU A 137 3.78 10.58 -8.45
C GLU A 137 3.83 11.95 -9.13
N ARG A 138 2.74 12.75 -9.09
CA ARG A 138 2.74 14.12 -9.64
C ARG A 138 3.78 15.01 -8.95
N ALA A 139 3.89 14.92 -7.62
CA ALA A 139 4.88 15.67 -6.87
C ALA A 139 6.32 15.24 -7.20
N LEU A 140 6.55 13.93 -7.34
CA LEU A 140 7.86 13.39 -7.74
C LEU A 140 8.21 13.76 -9.19
N GLU A 141 7.25 13.77 -10.09
CA GLU A 141 7.45 14.20 -11.49
C GLU A 141 7.80 15.69 -11.56
N GLN A 142 7.16 16.54 -10.78
CA GLN A 142 7.49 17.96 -10.67
C GLN A 142 8.91 18.18 -10.09
N ALA A 143 9.32 17.35 -9.12
CA ALA A 143 10.61 17.49 -8.46
C ALA A 143 11.79 16.92 -9.29
N TYR A 144 11.57 15.81 -10.04
CA TYR A 144 12.64 15.05 -10.69
C TYR A 144 12.53 14.95 -12.21
N GLY A 145 11.40 15.44 -12.79
CA GLY A 145 11.21 15.53 -14.24
C GLY A 145 11.40 14.20 -14.97
N GLU A 146 12.17 14.24 -16.05
CA GLU A 146 12.42 13.08 -16.94
C GLU A 146 13.05 11.88 -16.20
N SER A 147 13.85 12.11 -15.17
CA SER A 147 14.42 11.03 -14.35
C SER A 147 13.37 10.17 -13.67
N PHE A 148 12.26 10.78 -13.23
CA PHE A 148 11.14 10.06 -12.65
C PHE A 148 10.31 9.34 -13.72
N VAL A 149 10.06 9.98 -14.87
CA VAL A 149 9.33 9.39 -15.99
C VAL A 149 10.05 8.13 -16.50
N GLU A 150 11.36 8.19 -16.66
CA GLU A 150 12.17 7.03 -17.07
C GLU A 150 12.10 5.90 -16.03
N TYR A 151 12.14 6.22 -14.75
CA TYR A 151 11.95 5.25 -13.67
C TYR A 151 10.57 4.58 -13.76
N CYS A 152 9.50 5.34 -14.02
CA CYS A 152 8.14 4.83 -14.19
C CYS A 152 7.99 3.87 -15.38
N ARG A 153 8.74 4.07 -16.46
CA ARG A 153 8.77 3.16 -17.61
C ARG A 153 9.38 1.79 -17.29
N ARG A 154 10.35 1.74 -16.35
CA ARG A 154 11.08 0.52 -15.99
C ARG A 154 10.48 -0.27 -14.84
N VAL A 155 9.78 0.40 -13.93
CA VAL A 155 9.28 -0.20 -12.68
C VAL A 155 7.79 0.04 -12.54
N ARG A 156 7.05 -1.03 -12.19
CA ARG A 156 5.59 -0.96 -11.98
C ARG A 156 5.23 -0.31 -10.63
N ARG A 157 3.98 0.12 -10.49
CA ARG A 157 3.46 0.66 -9.22
C ARG A 157 3.46 -0.37 -8.11
N TRP A 158 3.00 -1.57 -8.42
CA TRP A 158 2.85 -2.68 -7.46
C TRP A 158 3.90 -3.76 -7.72
N LEU A 159 3.67 -4.64 -8.66
CA LEU A 159 4.59 -5.73 -9.07
C LEU A 159 4.58 -5.91 -10.59
#